data_55c3fb5655cc419442f4298943c842be
#
_entry.id   55c3fb5655cc419442f4298943c842be
#
_cell.length_a   1.000
_cell.length_b   1.000
_cell.length_c   1.000
_cell.angle_alpha   90.00
_cell.angle_beta   90.00
_cell.angle_gamma   90.00
#
_symmetry.space_group_name_H-M   'P 1'
#
loop_
_entity.id
_entity.type
_entity.pdbx_description
1 polymer ?
#
loop_
_entity_poly.entity_id
_entity_poly.type
_entity_poly.pdbx_seq_one_letter_code
_entity_poly.pdbx_strand_id
1 'polypeptide(L)'
;MINEANSAPCNHGAVKTRSEQKRMRILDAAIELFCVQGFPHTSMDLVAKKAEVSKQTVYSHFGSKDELFVAAIESKCVVHQLTGNLLNDSLNAEQTIVTFAKQFSDLVVSEEVLAVFKTCLAHADTHPELSKLYFDAGPKHILALLADYFTAVNQHGEYYFPQPHDCAVRLSLMLFGELKLRLELRLDATDLMPKRAQYIEDTTQMFLKAHRV
;
A
#
# COMPACT_ATOMS: atom_id res chain seq x y z
N MET A 1 -14.86 48.84 25.24
CA MET A 1 -13.65 48.67 24.42
C MET A 1 -13.09 47.29 24.80
N ILE A 2 -13.45 46.27 24.02
CA ILE A 2 -13.00 44.90 24.23
C ILE A 2 -12.31 44.52 22.95
N ASN A 3 -11.03 44.17 23.07
CA ASN A 3 -10.12 43.87 21.98
C ASN A 3 -10.24 42.39 21.63
N GLU A 4 -10.84 42.07 20.53
CA GLU A 4 -10.90 40.70 19.99
C GLU A 4 -9.55 40.38 19.32
N ALA A 5 -8.78 39.50 19.96
CA ALA A 5 -7.57 38.94 19.38
C ALA A 5 -7.93 37.84 18.40
N ASN A 6 -7.75 38.13 17.12
CA ASN A 6 -7.90 37.24 15.98
C ASN A 6 -6.78 36.18 16.00
N SER A 7 -7.10 34.94 16.43
CA SER A 7 -6.18 33.81 16.32
C SER A 7 -6.46 33.03 15.03
N ALA A 8 -5.68 33.35 14.00
CA ALA A 8 -5.64 32.53 12.78
C ALA A 8 -4.99 31.17 13.10
N PRO A 9 -5.51 30.03 12.56
CA PRO A 9 -4.88 28.73 12.72
C PRO A 9 -3.61 28.67 11.86
N CYS A 10 -2.45 28.55 12.53
CA CYS A 10 -1.18 28.28 11.87
C CYS A 10 -1.19 26.88 11.28
N ASN A 11 -1.38 26.80 9.97
CA ASN A 11 -1.16 25.58 9.19
C ASN A 11 0.36 25.34 9.11
N HIS A 12 0.94 24.61 10.07
CA HIS A 12 2.32 24.18 10.04
C HIS A 12 2.43 22.95 9.15
N GLY A 13 2.61 23.14 7.85
CA GLY A 13 3.22 22.15 6.98
C GLY A 13 4.62 21.85 7.55
N ALA A 14 4.78 20.72 8.25
CA ALA A 14 6.04 20.34 8.86
C ALA A 14 7.13 20.28 7.78
N VAL A 15 8.10 21.20 7.84
CA VAL A 15 9.27 21.21 6.95
C VAL A 15 10.07 19.94 7.25
N LYS A 16 10.12 19.00 6.29
CA LYS A 16 10.88 17.75 6.42
C LYS A 16 12.33 18.05 6.75
N THR A 17 12.87 17.37 7.73
CA THR A 17 14.28 17.50 8.11
C THR A 17 15.20 17.08 6.95
N ARG A 18 16.46 17.53 6.97
CA ARG A 18 17.47 17.08 5.98
C ARG A 18 17.64 15.54 5.99
N SER A 19 17.47 14.91 7.12
CA SER A 19 17.53 13.46 7.27
C SER A 19 16.35 12.77 6.59
N GLU A 20 15.13 13.26 6.81
CA GLU A 20 13.92 12.77 6.16
C GLU A 20 13.96 12.97 4.63
N GLN A 21 14.47 14.09 4.17
CA GLN A 21 14.66 14.34 2.73
C GLN A 21 15.63 13.33 2.11
N LYS A 22 16.75 13.02 2.79
CA LYS A 22 17.70 11.99 2.33
C LYS A 22 17.05 10.61 2.33
N ARG A 23 16.31 10.26 3.40
CA ARG A 23 15.59 8.99 3.50
C ARG A 23 14.63 8.80 2.34
N MET A 24 13.85 9.83 1.99
CA MET A 24 12.92 9.79 0.85
C MET A 24 13.66 9.60 -0.48
N ARG A 25 14.72 10.37 -0.75
CA ARG A 25 15.51 10.19 -1.99
C ARG A 25 16.08 8.78 -2.13
N ILE A 26 16.52 8.16 -1.03
CA ILE A 26 17.01 6.79 -1.04
C ILE A 26 15.88 5.82 -1.38
N LEU A 27 14.68 6.00 -0.78
CA LEU A 27 13.52 5.17 -1.08
C LEU A 27 13.08 5.28 -2.53
N ASP A 28 12.97 6.51 -3.06
CA ASP A 28 12.57 6.74 -4.45
C ASP A 28 13.57 6.09 -5.43
N ALA A 29 14.88 6.27 -5.17
CA ALA A 29 15.93 5.63 -5.97
C ALA A 29 15.89 4.10 -5.90
N ALA A 30 15.63 3.54 -4.72
CA ALA A 30 15.51 2.10 -4.51
C ALA A 30 14.30 1.53 -5.24
N ILE A 31 13.13 2.16 -5.12
CA ILE A 31 11.90 1.75 -5.79
C ILE A 31 12.13 1.71 -7.31
N GLU A 32 12.68 2.78 -7.88
CA GLU A 32 12.94 2.83 -9.33
C GLU A 32 13.91 1.72 -9.77
N LEU A 33 14.99 1.49 -9.04
CA LEU A 33 15.95 0.43 -9.36
C LEU A 33 15.33 -0.98 -9.20
N PHE A 34 14.55 -1.20 -8.15
CA PHE A 34 13.84 -2.47 -7.97
C PHE A 34 12.82 -2.73 -9.08
N CYS A 35 12.15 -1.70 -9.59
CA CYS A 35 11.21 -1.82 -10.69
C CYS A 35 11.89 -2.08 -12.05
N VAL A 36 13.03 -1.44 -12.30
CA VAL A 36 13.71 -1.49 -13.61
C VAL A 36 14.54 -2.76 -13.78
N GLN A 37 15.38 -3.08 -12.79
CA GLN A 37 16.35 -4.18 -12.89
C GLN A 37 16.10 -5.32 -11.88
N GLY A 38 15.12 -5.16 -11.00
CA GLY A 38 14.75 -6.13 -9.98
C GLY A 38 15.67 -6.11 -8.75
N PHE A 39 15.19 -6.77 -7.69
CA PHE A 39 15.91 -6.85 -6.41
C PHE A 39 17.28 -7.52 -6.53
N PRO A 40 17.45 -8.68 -7.23
CA PRO A 40 18.76 -9.36 -7.28
C PRO A 40 19.88 -8.48 -7.86
N HIS A 41 19.55 -7.69 -8.87
CA HIS A 41 20.51 -6.86 -9.60
C HIS A 41 20.70 -5.46 -9.01
N THR A 42 19.93 -5.08 -8.00
CA THR A 42 20.08 -3.81 -7.29
C THR A 42 21.06 -3.96 -6.15
N SER A 43 22.03 -3.04 -6.05
CA SER A 43 22.98 -2.97 -4.94
C SER A 43 22.81 -1.67 -4.16
N MET A 44 23.21 -1.67 -2.88
CA MET A 44 23.23 -0.48 -2.02
C MET A 44 24.09 0.64 -2.62
N ASP A 45 25.14 0.30 -3.38
CA ASP A 45 26.00 1.25 -4.06
C ASP A 45 25.30 1.92 -5.24
N LEU A 46 24.53 1.17 -6.02
CA LEU A 46 23.70 1.73 -7.09
C LEU A 46 22.62 2.68 -6.53
N VAL A 47 21.99 2.28 -5.43
CA VAL A 47 21.01 3.13 -4.73
C VAL A 47 21.67 4.42 -4.23
N ALA A 48 22.83 4.33 -3.58
CA ALA A 48 23.56 5.49 -3.10
C ALA A 48 23.90 6.47 -4.23
N LYS A 49 24.41 5.94 -5.35
CA LYS A 49 24.75 6.73 -6.55
C LYS A 49 23.50 7.42 -7.11
N LYS A 50 22.40 6.70 -7.25
CA LYS A 50 21.14 7.24 -7.81
C LYS A 50 20.49 8.27 -6.88
N ALA A 51 20.53 8.04 -5.57
CA ALA A 51 20.00 8.96 -4.54
C ALA A 51 20.92 10.18 -4.27
N GLU A 52 22.10 10.24 -4.91
CA GLU A 52 23.12 11.27 -4.67
C GLU A 52 23.50 11.40 -3.18
N VAL A 53 23.74 10.27 -2.53
CA VAL A 53 24.20 10.19 -1.15
C VAL A 53 25.39 9.25 -1.03
N SER A 54 26.11 9.31 0.11
CA SER A 54 27.17 8.33 0.37
C SER A 54 26.59 6.94 0.66
N LYS A 55 27.34 5.87 0.34
CA LYS A 55 27.02 4.50 0.71
C LYS A 55 26.75 4.36 2.21
N GLN A 56 27.57 5.01 3.05
CA GLN A 56 27.38 5.03 4.49
C GLN A 56 26.02 5.63 4.90
N THR A 57 25.56 6.65 4.16
CA THR A 57 24.22 7.26 4.41
C THR A 57 23.11 6.24 4.13
N VAL A 58 23.20 5.46 3.06
CA VAL A 58 22.18 4.43 2.77
C VAL A 58 22.14 3.39 3.89
N TYR A 59 23.32 2.86 4.29
CA TYR A 59 23.39 1.88 5.36
C TYR A 59 22.94 2.43 6.72
N SER A 60 23.21 3.71 7.01
CA SER A 60 22.77 4.32 8.27
C SER A 60 21.23 4.51 8.36
N HIS A 61 20.56 4.62 7.21
CA HIS A 61 19.09 4.75 7.17
C HIS A 61 18.36 3.43 7.11
N PHE A 62 18.94 2.40 6.48
CA PHE A 62 18.21 1.17 6.14
C PHE A 62 18.95 -0.13 6.51
N GLY A 63 20.16 -0.06 7.06
CA GLY A 63 20.90 -1.24 7.52
C GLY A 63 21.29 -2.22 6.41
N SER A 64 20.33 -2.80 5.72
CA SER A 64 20.54 -3.80 4.66
C SER A 64 19.69 -3.55 3.42
N LYS A 65 19.96 -4.28 2.32
CA LYS A 65 19.15 -4.23 1.10
C LYS A 65 17.74 -4.78 1.35
N ASP A 66 17.61 -5.78 2.21
CA ASP A 66 16.34 -6.38 2.57
C ASP A 66 15.47 -5.39 3.35
N GLU A 67 16.05 -4.70 4.34
CA GLU A 67 15.36 -3.66 5.10
C GLU A 67 14.96 -2.46 4.21
N LEU A 68 15.81 -2.10 3.25
CA LEU A 68 15.48 -1.07 2.26
C LEU A 68 14.31 -1.52 1.36
N PHE A 69 14.28 -2.79 0.96
CA PHE A 69 13.18 -3.35 0.16
C PHE A 69 11.86 -3.36 0.93
N VAL A 70 11.87 -3.80 2.18
CA VAL A 70 10.70 -3.74 3.07
C VAL A 70 10.21 -2.30 3.22
N ALA A 71 11.10 -1.36 3.52
CA ALA A 71 10.74 0.04 3.66
C ALA A 71 10.19 0.65 2.36
N ALA A 72 10.65 0.19 1.20
CA ALA A 72 10.13 0.61 -0.10
C ALA A 72 8.68 0.12 -0.31
N ILE A 73 8.37 -1.14 0.05
CA ILE A 73 7.01 -1.69 -0.01
C ILE A 73 6.07 -0.92 0.95
N GLU A 74 6.48 -0.78 2.21
CA GLU A 74 5.70 -0.05 3.22
C GLU A 74 5.41 1.39 2.80
N SER A 75 6.38 2.06 2.16
CA SER A 75 6.20 3.43 1.68
C SER A 75 5.09 3.55 0.63
N LYS A 76 4.87 2.51 -0.19
CA LYS A 76 3.77 2.50 -1.18
C LYS A 76 2.41 2.34 -0.49
N CYS A 77 2.30 1.56 0.58
CA CYS A 77 1.08 1.50 1.39
C CYS A 77 0.74 2.86 1.99
N VAL A 78 1.75 3.60 2.48
CA VAL A 78 1.57 4.97 3.01
C VAL A 78 1.14 5.95 1.92
N VAL A 79 1.77 5.93 0.73
CA VAL A 79 1.41 6.81 -0.40
C VAL A 79 -0.04 6.59 -0.83
N HIS A 80 -0.51 5.35 -0.85
CA HIS A 80 -1.90 5.02 -1.14
C HIS A 80 -2.82 5.13 0.08
N GLN A 81 -2.34 5.70 1.18
CA GLN A 81 -3.09 5.93 2.43
C GLN A 81 -3.69 4.66 3.07
N LEU A 82 -3.17 3.49 2.72
CA LEU A 82 -3.56 2.22 3.33
C LEU A 82 -2.83 2.04 4.67
N THR A 83 -3.24 2.81 5.64
CA THR A 83 -2.68 2.83 7.00
C THR A 83 -3.79 2.63 8.02
N GLY A 84 -3.42 2.33 9.26
CA GLY A 84 -4.39 2.22 10.36
C GLY A 84 -5.25 3.48 10.55
N ASN A 85 -4.79 4.66 10.10
CA ASN A 85 -5.59 5.89 10.18
C ASN A 85 -6.85 5.85 9.29
N LEU A 86 -6.79 5.21 8.12
CA LEU A 86 -7.97 5.00 7.27
C LEU A 86 -9.01 4.12 7.97
N LEU A 87 -8.56 3.09 8.66
CA LEU A 87 -9.39 2.06 9.27
C LEU A 87 -9.71 2.34 10.75
N ASN A 88 -9.77 3.61 11.15
CA ASN A 88 -10.05 4.00 12.55
C ASN A 88 -11.53 4.23 12.84
N ASP A 89 -12.36 4.47 11.82
CA ASP A 89 -13.77 4.79 11.99
C ASP A 89 -14.64 3.54 11.76
N SER A 90 -14.83 2.76 12.82
CA SER A 90 -15.67 1.55 12.79
C SER A 90 -17.18 1.85 12.88
N LEU A 91 -17.58 3.08 13.18
CA LEU A 91 -18.99 3.51 13.20
C LEU A 91 -19.52 3.82 11.80
N ASN A 92 -18.66 4.28 10.89
CA ASN A 92 -18.99 4.55 9.50
C ASN A 92 -18.42 3.48 8.56
N ALA A 93 -18.75 2.22 8.83
CA ALA A 93 -18.14 1.06 8.19
C ALA A 93 -18.27 1.07 6.66
N GLU A 94 -19.44 1.42 6.13
CA GLU A 94 -19.68 1.48 4.68
C GLU A 94 -18.72 2.46 4.00
N GLN A 95 -18.66 3.71 4.47
CA GLN A 95 -17.81 4.75 3.89
C GLN A 95 -16.32 4.41 3.98
N THR A 96 -15.91 3.84 5.10
CA THR A 96 -14.52 3.43 5.35
C THR A 96 -14.10 2.29 4.41
N ILE A 97 -14.95 1.26 4.26
CA ILE A 97 -14.68 0.11 3.37
C ILE A 97 -14.67 0.54 1.91
N VAL A 98 -15.59 1.43 1.47
CA VAL A 98 -15.58 1.99 0.12
C VAL A 98 -14.30 2.78 -0.15
N THR A 99 -13.86 3.59 0.80
CA THR A 99 -12.61 4.36 0.68
C THR A 99 -11.40 3.42 0.62
N PHE A 100 -11.34 2.42 1.50
CA PHE A 100 -10.31 1.38 1.46
C PHE A 100 -10.28 0.67 0.11
N ALA A 101 -11.43 0.23 -0.40
CA ALA A 101 -11.51 -0.50 -1.66
C ALA A 101 -10.95 0.31 -2.85
N LYS A 102 -11.23 1.60 -2.92
CA LYS A 102 -10.68 2.50 -3.95
C LYS A 102 -9.16 2.61 -3.83
N GLN A 103 -8.65 2.94 -2.65
CA GLN A 103 -7.22 3.11 -2.41
C GLN A 103 -6.43 1.80 -2.58
N PHE A 104 -6.97 0.69 -2.10
CA PHE A 104 -6.37 -0.63 -2.29
C PHE A 104 -6.31 -1.02 -3.76
N SER A 105 -7.40 -0.80 -4.50
CA SER A 105 -7.41 -1.08 -5.93
C SER A 105 -6.42 -0.21 -6.70
N ASP A 106 -6.21 1.07 -6.30
CA ASP A 106 -5.19 1.94 -6.90
C ASP A 106 -3.78 1.41 -6.64
N LEU A 107 -3.51 0.97 -5.42
CA LEU A 107 -2.22 0.38 -5.05
C LEU A 107 -1.90 -0.84 -5.90
N VAL A 108 -2.82 -1.82 -5.98
CA VAL A 108 -2.52 -3.13 -6.58
C VAL A 108 -2.37 -3.12 -8.10
N VAL A 109 -2.82 -2.04 -8.77
CA VAL A 109 -2.62 -1.84 -10.21
C VAL A 109 -1.54 -0.81 -10.54
N SER A 110 -0.88 -0.21 -9.53
CA SER A 110 0.21 0.72 -9.78
C SER A 110 1.39 0.04 -10.45
N GLU A 111 2.08 0.77 -11.34
CA GLU A 111 3.21 0.20 -12.12
C GLU A 111 4.30 -0.37 -11.21
N GLU A 112 4.60 0.32 -10.11
CA GLU A 112 5.64 -0.09 -9.16
C GLU A 112 5.26 -1.38 -8.42
N VAL A 113 4.02 -1.50 -7.93
CA VAL A 113 3.58 -2.72 -7.23
C VAL A 113 3.55 -3.90 -8.19
N LEU A 114 3.06 -3.71 -9.42
CA LEU A 114 3.07 -4.75 -10.45
C LEU A 114 4.50 -5.16 -10.82
N ALA A 115 5.45 -4.21 -10.95
CA ALA A 115 6.84 -4.52 -11.28
C ALA A 115 7.54 -5.31 -10.17
N VAL A 116 7.36 -4.89 -8.92
CA VAL A 116 7.92 -5.60 -7.74
C VAL A 116 7.31 -7.00 -7.62
N PHE A 117 5.99 -7.13 -7.75
CA PHE A 117 5.30 -8.43 -7.72
C PHE A 117 5.84 -9.39 -8.78
N LYS A 118 5.95 -8.93 -10.04
CA LYS A 118 6.52 -9.73 -11.15
C LYS A 118 7.96 -10.15 -10.88
N THR A 119 8.75 -9.27 -10.28
CA THR A 119 10.13 -9.61 -9.88
C THR A 119 10.14 -10.72 -8.82
N CYS A 120 9.31 -10.61 -7.78
CA CYS A 120 9.19 -11.64 -6.76
C CYS A 120 8.75 -12.98 -7.36
N LEU A 121 7.75 -12.95 -8.25
CA LEU A 121 7.25 -14.15 -8.91
C LEU A 121 8.32 -14.82 -9.80
N ALA A 122 9.05 -14.02 -10.60
CA ALA A 122 10.11 -14.53 -11.48
C ALA A 122 11.29 -15.17 -10.71
N HIS A 123 11.48 -14.81 -9.46
CA HIS A 123 12.57 -15.29 -8.62
C HIS A 123 12.10 -16.18 -7.45
N ALA A 124 10.83 -16.57 -7.42
CA ALA A 124 10.24 -17.30 -6.28
C ALA A 124 10.99 -18.60 -5.96
N ASP A 125 11.44 -19.33 -6.99
CA ASP A 125 12.16 -20.59 -6.83
C ASP A 125 13.65 -20.39 -6.46
N THR A 126 14.24 -19.29 -6.90
CA THR A 126 15.69 -19.04 -6.71
C THR A 126 15.99 -18.15 -5.51
N HIS A 127 15.05 -17.31 -5.12
CA HIS A 127 15.16 -16.35 -4.01
C HIS A 127 13.86 -16.32 -3.20
N PRO A 128 13.47 -17.43 -2.54
CA PRO A 128 12.22 -17.52 -1.79
C PRO A 128 12.11 -16.49 -0.65
N GLU A 129 13.26 -16.06 -0.11
CA GLU A 129 13.32 -14.97 0.89
C GLU A 129 12.74 -13.66 0.37
N LEU A 130 12.91 -13.34 -0.91
CA LEU A 130 12.34 -12.13 -1.53
C LEU A 130 10.80 -12.17 -1.52
N SER A 131 10.22 -13.31 -1.88
CA SER A 131 8.78 -13.52 -1.85
C SER A 131 8.22 -13.39 -0.43
N LYS A 132 8.97 -13.89 0.57
CA LYS A 132 8.60 -13.75 1.97
C LYS A 132 8.65 -12.30 2.43
N LEU A 133 9.71 -11.55 2.12
CA LEU A 133 9.83 -10.12 2.43
C LEU A 133 8.67 -9.31 1.83
N TYR A 134 8.36 -9.55 0.55
CA TYR A 134 7.24 -8.90 -0.14
C TYR A 134 5.90 -9.19 0.53
N PHE A 135 5.64 -10.47 0.81
CA PHE A 135 4.36 -10.89 1.41
C PHE A 135 4.19 -10.31 2.82
N ASP A 136 5.22 -10.39 3.66
CA ASP A 136 5.17 -9.91 5.05
C ASP A 136 5.02 -8.38 5.12
N ALA A 137 5.75 -7.62 4.28
CA ALA A 137 5.74 -6.16 4.29
C ALA A 137 4.48 -5.53 3.65
N GLY A 138 3.87 -6.18 2.67
CA GLY A 138 2.72 -5.66 1.93
C GLY A 138 1.42 -6.45 2.22
N PRO A 139 1.16 -7.55 1.50
CA PRO A 139 -0.12 -8.26 1.56
C PRO A 139 -0.56 -8.65 2.97
N LYS A 140 0.32 -9.28 3.75
CA LYS A 140 0.02 -9.73 5.10
C LYS A 140 -0.31 -8.57 6.05
N HIS A 141 0.42 -7.46 5.93
CA HIS A 141 0.16 -6.26 6.72
C HIS A 141 -1.22 -5.67 6.43
N ILE A 142 -1.57 -5.50 5.15
CA ILE A 142 -2.88 -4.98 4.73
C ILE A 142 -4.02 -5.91 5.19
N LEU A 143 -3.85 -7.21 5.04
CA LEU A 143 -4.84 -8.19 5.49
C LEU A 143 -5.05 -8.14 7.01
N ALA A 144 -3.98 -7.97 7.79
CA ALA A 144 -4.06 -7.83 9.24
C ALA A 144 -4.81 -6.55 9.63
N LEU A 145 -4.46 -5.40 9.05
CA LEU A 145 -5.15 -4.13 9.30
C LEU A 145 -6.66 -4.22 9.00
N LEU A 146 -7.02 -4.83 7.88
CA LEU A 146 -8.42 -4.98 7.49
C LEU A 146 -9.17 -5.96 8.39
N ALA A 147 -8.53 -7.06 8.82
CA ALA A 147 -9.10 -8.02 9.75
C ALA A 147 -9.35 -7.41 11.15
N ASP A 148 -8.40 -6.62 11.64
CA ASP A 148 -8.55 -5.88 12.90
C ASP A 148 -9.71 -4.88 12.81
N TYR A 149 -9.82 -4.18 11.67
CA TYR A 149 -10.93 -3.29 11.40
C TYR A 149 -12.29 -4.01 11.39
N PHE A 150 -12.42 -5.14 10.70
CA PHE A 150 -13.65 -5.92 10.69
C PHE A 150 -14.02 -6.44 12.09
N THR A 151 -13.02 -6.78 12.88
CA THR A 151 -13.23 -7.17 14.30
C THR A 151 -13.81 -6.01 15.10
N ALA A 152 -13.33 -4.78 14.87
CA ALA A 152 -13.88 -3.59 15.52
C ALA A 152 -15.32 -3.28 15.05
N VAL A 153 -15.60 -3.37 13.74
CA VAL A 153 -16.95 -3.16 13.19
C VAL A 153 -17.96 -4.15 13.75
N ASN A 154 -17.58 -5.41 13.98
CA ASN A 154 -18.46 -6.43 14.58
C ASN A 154 -19.03 -6.05 15.96
N GLN A 155 -18.45 -5.07 16.65
CA GLN A 155 -18.93 -4.59 17.94
C GLN A 155 -20.13 -3.63 17.82
N HIS A 156 -20.45 -3.13 16.61
CA HIS A 156 -21.48 -2.10 16.40
C HIS A 156 -22.81 -2.62 15.86
N GLY A 157 -22.86 -3.88 15.40
CA GLY A 157 -24.11 -4.59 15.07
C GLY A 157 -24.78 -4.23 13.73
N GLU A 158 -24.26 -3.28 12.92
CA GLU A 158 -24.77 -3.00 11.59
C GLU A 158 -24.26 -4.01 10.54
N TYR A 159 -23.00 -4.41 10.69
CA TYR A 159 -22.34 -5.41 9.86
C TYR A 159 -21.75 -6.50 10.73
N TYR A 160 -21.70 -7.73 10.21
CA TYR A 160 -21.03 -8.84 10.84
C TYR A 160 -20.12 -9.57 9.86
N PHE A 161 -18.83 -9.57 10.14
CA PHE A 161 -17.78 -10.23 9.36
C PHE A 161 -17.32 -11.49 10.09
N PRO A 162 -17.89 -12.67 9.79
CA PRO A 162 -17.45 -13.92 10.38
C PRO A 162 -16.03 -14.23 9.92
N GLN A 163 -15.16 -14.66 10.86
CA GLN A 163 -13.76 -14.90 10.54
C GLN A 163 -13.12 -13.67 9.83
N PRO A 164 -12.86 -12.57 10.55
CA PRO A 164 -12.47 -11.28 9.95
C PRO A 164 -11.31 -11.35 8.96
N HIS A 165 -10.30 -12.21 9.23
CA HIS A 165 -9.19 -12.43 8.31
C HIS A 165 -9.65 -13.01 6.96
N ASP A 166 -10.54 -13.99 6.97
CA ASP A 166 -11.05 -14.59 5.72
C ASP A 166 -11.91 -13.57 4.93
N CYS A 167 -12.68 -12.74 5.64
CA CYS A 167 -13.42 -11.63 5.02
C CYS A 167 -12.45 -10.61 4.39
N ALA A 168 -11.34 -10.29 5.04
CA ALA A 168 -10.29 -9.44 4.49
C ALA A 168 -9.67 -10.02 3.21
N VAL A 169 -9.36 -11.32 3.22
CA VAL A 169 -8.85 -12.05 2.04
C VAL A 169 -9.88 -12.00 0.91
N ARG A 170 -11.16 -12.33 1.18
CA ARG A 170 -12.22 -12.34 0.15
C ARG A 170 -12.37 -10.96 -0.49
N LEU A 171 -12.51 -9.90 0.30
CA LEU A 171 -12.65 -8.54 -0.25
C LEU A 171 -11.42 -8.17 -1.11
N SER A 172 -10.22 -8.40 -0.60
CA SER A 172 -8.99 -8.06 -1.32
C SER A 172 -8.88 -8.79 -2.67
N LEU A 173 -9.21 -10.09 -2.70
CA LEU A 173 -9.17 -10.88 -3.94
C LEU A 173 -10.25 -10.46 -4.94
N MET A 174 -11.46 -10.14 -4.48
CA MET A 174 -12.52 -9.64 -5.36
C MET A 174 -12.15 -8.30 -5.99
N LEU A 175 -11.45 -7.42 -5.26
CA LEU A 175 -11.00 -6.12 -5.76
C LEU A 175 -9.87 -6.21 -6.80
N PHE A 176 -9.17 -7.34 -6.90
CA PHE A 176 -8.16 -7.54 -7.96
C PHE A 176 -8.79 -7.51 -9.35
N GLY A 177 -9.89 -8.22 -9.54
CA GLY A 177 -10.64 -8.26 -10.78
C GLY A 177 -9.83 -8.71 -11.99
N GLU A 178 -10.44 -8.63 -13.18
CA GLU A 178 -9.80 -8.96 -14.46
C GLU A 178 -8.69 -7.97 -14.82
N LEU A 179 -8.82 -6.69 -14.40
CA LEU A 179 -7.85 -5.66 -14.75
C LEU A 179 -6.45 -6.01 -14.23
N LYS A 180 -6.33 -6.37 -12.95
CA LYS A 180 -5.03 -6.74 -12.34
C LYS A 180 -4.42 -7.95 -13.07
N LEU A 181 -5.22 -8.98 -13.37
CA LEU A 181 -4.76 -10.16 -14.08
C LEU A 181 -4.20 -9.83 -15.47
N ARG A 182 -4.89 -8.99 -16.25
CA ARG A 182 -4.41 -8.56 -17.57
C ARG A 182 -3.10 -7.76 -17.46
N LEU A 183 -3.01 -6.82 -16.49
CA LEU A 183 -1.79 -6.04 -16.27
C LEU A 183 -0.60 -6.90 -15.83
N GLU A 184 -0.83 -7.92 -15.01
CA GLU A 184 0.21 -8.89 -14.64
C GLU A 184 0.72 -9.68 -15.83
N LEU A 185 -0.17 -10.09 -16.72
CA LEU A 185 0.14 -10.82 -17.97
C LEU A 185 0.62 -9.91 -19.11
N ARG A 186 0.71 -8.59 -18.90
CA ARG A 186 1.04 -7.58 -19.92
C ARG A 186 0.09 -7.63 -21.12
N LEU A 187 -1.17 -7.93 -20.88
CA LEU A 187 -2.23 -7.87 -21.88
C LEU A 187 -2.82 -6.47 -21.97
N ASP A 188 -3.46 -6.17 -23.10
CA ASP A 188 -4.24 -4.93 -23.24
C ASP A 188 -5.40 -4.92 -22.26
N ALA A 189 -5.55 -3.80 -21.55
CA ALA A 189 -6.57 -3.56 -20.55
C ALA A 189 -7.29 -2.22 -20.73
N THR A 190 -7.13 -1.58 -21.89
CA THR A 190 -7.67 -0.25 -22.20
C THR A 190 -9.20 -0.21 -22.13
N ASP A 191 -9.88 -1.31 -22.42
CA ASP A 191 -11.34 -1.47 -22.33
C ASP A 191 -11.85 -1.58 -20.88
N LEU A 192 -10.99 -1.97 -19.93
CA LEU A 192 -11.33 -2.13 -18.51
C LEU A 192 -11.10 -0.86 -17.69
N MET A 193 -10.18 0.00 -18.10
CA MET A 193 -9.84 1.23 -17.36
C MET A 193 -11.05 2.13 -17.11
N PRO A 194 -11.92 2.43 -18.10
CA PRO A 194 -13.11 3.24 -17.88
C PRO A 194 -14.16 2.59 -16.95
N LYS A 195 -14.19 1.25 -16.90
CA LYS A 195 -15.16 0.47 -16.10
C LYS A 195 -14.69 0.20 -14.68
N ARG A 196 -13.43 0.49 -14.38
CA ARG A 196 -12.79 0.13 -13.10
C ARG A 196 -13.50 0.72 -11.89
N ALA A 197 -13.85 1.99 -11.93
CA ALA A 197 -14.50 2.66 -10.79
C ALA A 197 -15.84 1.99 -10.46
N GLN A 198 -16.65 1.68 -11.48
CA GLN A 198 -17.92 0.99 -11.30
C GLN A 198 -17.72 -0.43 -10.76
N TYR A 199 -16.74 -1.18 -11.30
CA TYR A 199 -16.42 -2.52 -10.80
C TYR A 199 -16.06 -2.52 -9.31
N ILE A 200 -15.25 -1.56 -8.85
CA ILE A 200 -14.85 -1.42 -7.45
C ILE A 200 -16.07 -1.13 -6.58
N GLU A 201 -16.93 -0.20 -7.01
CA GLU A 201 -18.14 0.16 -6.29
C GLU A 201 -19.09 -1.04 -6.16
N ASP A 202 -19.44 -1.68 -7.28
CA ASP A 202 -20.37 -2.83 -7.30
C ASP A 202 -19.85 -3.99 -6.46
N THR A 203 -18.54 -4.27 -6.54
CA THR A 203 -17.89 -5.32 -5.75
C THR A 203 -17.97 -5.02 -4.26
N THR A 204 -17.70 -3.76 -3.88
CA THR A 204 -17.73 -3.33 -2.48
C THR A 204 -19.15 -3.37 -1.93
N GLN A 205 -20.12 -2.89 -2.69
CA GLN A 205 -21.54 -2.93 -2.29
C GLN A 205 -22.06 -4.37 -2.17
N MET A 206 -21.67 -5.26 -3.09
CA MET A 206 -21.99 -6.68 -3.00
C MET A 206 -21.42 -7.31 -1.71
N PHE A 207 -20.16 -7.01 -1.39
CA PHE A 207 -19.52 -7.50 -0.18
C PHE A 207 -20.22 -6.98 1.08
N LEU A 208 -20.50 -5.69 1.16
CA LEU A 208 -21.21 -5.06 2.29
C LEU A 208 -22.60 -5.65 2.46
N LYS A 209 -23.37 -5.80 1.37
CA LYS A 209 -24.71 -6.38 1.40
C LYS A 209 -24.72 -7.81 1.94
N ALA A 210 -23.69 -8.60 1.64
CA ALA A 210 -23.56 -9.98 2.12
C ALA A 210 -23.26 -10.08 3.62
N HIS A 211 -22.77 -8.98 4.24
CA HIS A 211 -22.38 -8.96 5.66
C HIS A 211 -23.25 -8.03 6.51
N ARG A 212 -24.28 -7.42 5.93
CA ARG A 212 -25.24 -6.60 6.67
C ARG A 212 -26.15 -7.47 7.52
N VAL A 213 -26.32 -7.08 8.80
CA VAL A 213 -27.15 -7.81 9.78
C VAL A 213 -28.62 -7.43 9.64
#